data_2b17ad8bc3807bbdc8d188b33c8340e3
#
_entry.id   2b17ad8bc3807bbdc8d188b33c8340e3
#
_cell.length_a   1.000
_cell.length_b   1.000
_cell.length_c   1.000
_cell.angle_alpha   90.00
_cell.angle_beta   90.00
_cell.angle_gamma   90.00
#
_symmetry.space_group_name_H-M   'P 1'
#
loop_
_entity.id
_entity.type
_entity.pdbx_description
1 polymer ?
#
loop_
_entity_poly.entity_id
_entity_poly.type
_entity_poly.pdbx_seq_one_letter_code
_entity_poly.pdbx_strand_id
1 'polypeptide(L)'
;MTPEQVFDICGKLVLPAWLLLIVLPKWEWTRKLVFHAWIPMLLGIAYVYCFYHAWPFPEGGGFGSLQEVMIAFTSPWLVMAGWIHYLAFDLFIGAWEVRDAQRRGINHFLVIPCVIFTFLAGPAGLLLYFIIRGIASRTLTAVEA
;
A
#
# COMPACT_ATOMS: atom_id res chain seq x y z
N MET A 1 -12.62 -18.15 -8.21
CA MET A 1 -11.15 -17.92 -8.27
C MET A 1 -10.54 -18.51 -7.02
N THR A 2 -9.30 -19.03 -7.09
CA THR A 2 -8.57 -19.48 -5.90
C THR A 2 -7.79 -18.32 -5.27
N PRO A 3 -7.38 -18.40 -3.98
CA PRO A 3 -6.53 -17.39 -3.35
C PRO A 3 -5.24 -17.10 -4.14
N GLU A 4 -4.61 -18.13 -4.71
CA GLU A 4 -3.39 -18.02 -5.50
C GLU A 4 -3.62 -17.23 -6.80
N GLN A 5 -4.75 -17.45 -7.47
CA GLN A 5 -5.12 -16.66 -8.67
C GLN A 5 -5.33 -15.19 -8.32
N VAL A 6 -5.96 -14.89 -7.19
CA VAL A 6 -6.14 -13.53 -6.71
C VAL A 6 -4.79 -12.89 -6.39
N PHE A 7 -3.89 -13.63 -5.73
CA PHE A 7 -2.54 -13.19 -5.43
C PHE A 7 -1.78 -12.76 -6.70
N ASP A 8 -1.79 -13.61 -7.72
CA ASP A 8 -1.12 -13.35 -9.00
C ASP A 8 -1.67 -12.11 -9.71
N ILE A 9 -3.01 -11.97 -9.73
CA ILE A 9 -3.67 -10.82 -10.39
C ILE A 9 -3.33 -9.53 -9.65
N CYS A 10 -3.49 -9.50 -8.33
CA CYS A 10 -3.24 -8.32 -7.51
C CYS A 10 -1.75 -7.91 -7.56
N GLY A 11 -0.82 -8.88 -7.50
CA GLY A 11 0.60 -8.62 -7.65
C GLY A 11 0.96 -7.99 -8.99
N LYS A 12 0.43 -8.55 -10.09
CA LYS A 12 0.65 -8.01 -11.45
C LYS A 12 0.04 -6.62 -11.62
N LEU A 13 -1.05 -6.31 -10.94
CA LEU A 13 -1.72 -5.02 -11.02
C LEU A 13 -0.92 -3.90 -10.36
N VAL A 14 -0.25 -4.18 -9.23
CA VAL A 14 0.45 -3.13 -8.46
C VAL A 14 1.86 -2.82 -8.95
N LEU A 15 2.57 -3.79 -9.52
CA LEU A 15 3.96 -3.62 -9.95
C LEU A 15 4.17 -2.46 -10.95
N PRO A 16 3.35 -2.31 -12.01
CA PRO A 16 3.49 -1.17 -12.91
C PRO A 16 3.30 0.17 -12.21
N ALA A 17 2.39 0.25 -11.22
CA ALA A 17 2.16 1.47 -10.46
C ALA A 17 3.39 1.88 -9.64
N TRP A 18 4.05 0.92 -8.97
CA TRP A 18 5.28 1.16 -8.25
C TRP A 18 6.43 1.60 -9.16
N LEU A 19 6.57 0.97 -10.33
CA LEU A 19 7.54 1.40 -11.35
C LEU A 19 7.29 2.85 -11.80
N LEU A 20 6.03 3.21 -12.02
CA LEU A 20 5.67 4.59 -12.39
C LEU A 20 6.02 5.60 -11.30
N LEU A 21 5.80 5.26 -10.02
CA LEU A 21 6.14 6.12 -8.89
C LEU A 21 7.66 6.34 -8.76
N ILE A 22 8.47 5.31 -9.03
CA ILE A 22 9.92 5.35 -8.90
C ILE A 22 10.56 6.05 -10.10
N VAL A 23 10.17 5.68 -11.33
CA VAL A 23 10.89 6.07 -12.55
C VAL A 23 10.29 7.30 -13.20
N LEU A 24 8.96 7.43 -13.21
CA LEU A 24 8.22 8.46 -13.95
C LEU A 24 7.20 9.22 -13.07
N PRO A 25 7.62 9.78 -11.92
CA PRO A 25 6.70 10.37 -10.94
C PRO A 25 5.96 11.61 -11.44
N LYS A 26 6.51 12.31 -12.45
CA LYS A 26 5.93 13.53 -13.05
C LYS A 26 5.16 13.26 -14.33
N TRP A 27 5.12 12.01 -14.80
CA TRP A 27 4.43 11.68 -16.02
C TRP A 27 2.91 11.78 -15.86
N GLU A 28 2.23 12.27 -16.90
CA GLU A 28 0.79 12.49 -16.83
C GLU A 28 -0.01 11.19 -16.57
N TRP A 29 0.46 10.05 -17.09
CA TRP A 29 -0.17 8.77 -16.84
C TRP A 29 0.04 8.27 -15.41
N THR A 30 1.17 8.56 -14.76
CA THR A 30 1.37 8.29 -13.33
C THR A 30 0.33 9.05 -12.51
N ARG A 31 0.09 10.31 -12.84
CA ARG A 31 -0.94 11.11 -12.20
C ARG A 31 -2.33 10.54 -12.41
N LYS A 32 -2.68 10.15 -13.65
CA LYS A 32 -4.00 9.62 -13.99
C LYS A 32 -4.27 8.22 -13.41
N LEU A 33 -3.28 7.34 -13.43
CA LEU A 33 -3.46 5.93 -13.05
C LEU A 33 -3.19 5.67 -11.55
N VAL A 34 -2.19 6.35 -10.98
CA VAL A 34 -1.74 6.04 -9.62
C VAL A 34 -2.25 7.08 -8.61
N PHE A 35 -2.13 8.38 -8.93
CA PHE A 35 -2.52 9.42 -7.98
C PHE A 35 -4.05 9.55 -7.77
N HIS A 36 -4.88 9.06 -8.69
CA HIS A 36 -6.34 9.02 -8.53
C HIS A 36 -6.85 7.79 -7.77
N ALA A 37 -5.96 7.00 -7.18
CA ALA A 37 -6.26 5.84 -6.35
C ALA A 37 -7.12 4.75 -7.02
N TRP A 38 -7.18 4.68 -8.35
CA TRP A 38 -7.94 3.65 -9.08
C TRP A 38 -7.48 2.24 -8.71
N ILE A 39 -6.16 2.02 -8.65
CA ILE A 39 -5.60 0.71 -8.32
C ILE A 39 -5.93 0.33 -6.87
N PRO A 40 -5.70 1.17 -5.83
CA PRO A 40 -6.19 0.90 -4.49
C PRO A 40 -7.70 0.62 -4.39
N MET A 41 -8.54 1.31 -5.18
CA MET A 41 -9.98 1.04 -5.23
C MET A 41 -10.30 -0.35 -5.79
N LEU A 42 -9.65 -0.76 -6.88
CA LEU A 42 -9.82 -2.11 -7.44
C LEU A 42 -9.34 -3.18 -6.47
N LEU A 43 -8.22 -2.95 -5.78
CA LEU A 43 -7.74 -3.83 -4.71
C LEU A 43 -8.74 -3.90 -3.55
N GLY A 44 -9.40 -2.78 -3.21
CA GLY A 44 -10.46 -2.76 -2.20
C GLY A 44 -11.64 -3.68 -2.56
N ILE A 45 -12.03 -3.75 -3.83
CA ILE A 45 -13.05 -4.70 -4.30
C ILE A 45 -12.56 -6.15 -4.12
N ALA A 46 -11.30 -6.43 -4.51
CA ALA A 46 -10.71 -7.76 -4.32
C ALA A 46 -10.58 -8.13 -2.83
N TYR A 47 -10.27 -7.15 -1.96
CA TYR A 47 -10.24 -7.32 -0.51
C TYR A 47 -11.60 -7.78 0.03
N VAL A 48 -12.67 -7.08 -0.34
CA VAL A 48 -14.05 -7.42 0.10
C VAL A 48 -14.42 -8.82 -0.40
N TYR A 49 -14.07 -9.17 -1.63
CA TYR A 49 -14.28 -10.50 -2.18
C TYR A 49 -13.56 -11.58 -1.34
N CYS A 50 -12.27 -11.40 -1.04
CA CYS A 50 -11.50 -12.36 -0.23
C CYS A 50 -12.03 -12.45 1.20
N PHE A 51 -12.40 -11.32 1.81
CA PHE A 51 -12.94 -11.29 3.16
C PHE A 51 -14.30 -12.00 3.24
N TYR A 52 -15.15 -11.85 2.23
CA TYR A 52 -16.41 -12.57 2.13
C TYR A 52 -16.19 -14.09 2.04
N HIS A 53 -15.20 -14.55 1.26
CA HIS A 53 -14.86 -15.96 1.15
C HIS A 53 -14.14 -16.53 2.38
N ALA A 54 -13.57 -15.67 3.22
CA ALA A 54 -12.98 -16.07 4.49
C ALA A 54 -14.03 -16.33 5.58
N TRP A 55 -15.28 -15.93 5.37
CA TRP A 55 -16.37 -16.13 6.32
C TRP A 55 -17.10 -17.48 6.08
N PRO A 56 -17.45 -18.26 7.15
CA PRO A 56 -17.11 -18.00 8.56
C PRO A 56 -15.63 -18.25 8.84
N PHE A 57 -15.08 -17.51 9.81
CA PHE A 57 -13.70 -17.71 10.24
C PHE A 57 -13.49 -19.10 10.83
N PRO A 58 -12.22 -19.61 10.85
CA PRO A 58 -11.89 -20.83 11.59
C PRO A 58 -12.34 -20.74 13.03
N GLU A 59 -12.73 -21.88 13.62
CA GLU A 59 -13.19 -21.94 15.01
C GLU A 59 -12.15 -21.34 15.97
N GLY A 60 -12.57 -20.41 16.82
CA GLY A 60 -11.67 -19.63 17.69
C GLY A 60 -10.92 -18.49 16.99
N GLY A 61 -11.14 -18.28 15.70
CA GLY A 61 -10.55 -17.15 14.95
C GLY A 61 -11.36 -15.87 15.13
N GLY A 62 -10.65 -14.73 15.23
CA GLY A 62 -11.24 -13.41 15.42
C GLY A 62 -10.20 -12.30 15.44
N PHE A 63 -10.59 -11.13 15.94
CA PHE A 63 -9.72 -9.95 16.03
C PHE A 63 -9.62 -9.39 17.46
N GLY A 64 -10.14 -10.12 18.48
CA GLY A 64 -10.17 -9.67 19.87
C GLY A 64 -8.88 -9.92 20.63
N SER A 65 -8.03 -10.84 20.15
CA SER A 65 -6.74 -11.18 20.76
C SER A 65 -5.74 -11.63 19.70
N LEU A 66 -4.44 -11.59 20.02
CA LEU A 66 -3.39 -12.10 19.14
C LEU A 66 -3.62 -13.57 18.78
N GLN A 67 -4.05 -14.39 19.74
CA GLN A 67 -4.37 -15.79 19.53
C GLN A 67 -5.48 -15.98 18.49
N GLU A 68 -6.56 -15.24 18.61
CA GLU A 68 -7.67 -15.28 17.65
C GLU A 68 -7.23 -14.85 16.25
N VAL A 69 -6.40 -13.79 16.15
CA VAL A 69 -5.84 -13.32 14.88
C VAL A 69 -4.98 -14.42 14.24
N MET A 70 -4.11 -15.07 15.01
CA MET A 70 -3.28 -16.18 14.50
C MET A 70 -4.14 -17.33 13.97
N ILE A 71 -5.22 -17.68 14.66
CA ILE A 71 -6.16 -18.72 14.21
C ILE A 71 -6.90 -18.24 12.96
N ALA A 72 -7.40 -17.02 12.92
CA ALA A 72 -8.09 -16.47 11.76
C ALA A 72 -7.20 -16.50 10.51
N PHE A 73 -5.92 -16.15 10.65
CA PHE A 73 -4.94 -16.20 9.56
C PHE A 73 -4.47 -17.60 9.15
N THR A 74 -5.04 -18.68 9.72
CA THR A 74 -4.90 -20.03 9.13
C THR A 74 -5.76 -20.19 7.87
N SER A 75 -6.76 -19.32 7.66
CA SER A 75 -7.55 -19.29 6.42
C SER A 75 -6.77 -18.65 5.28
N PRO A 76 -6.54 -19.36 4.15
CA PRO A 76 -5.88 -18.77 2.98
C PRO A 76 -6.59 -17.53 2.43
N TRP A 77 -7.91 -17.48 2.54
CA TRP A 77 -8.70 -16.32 2.11
C TRP A 77 -8.47 -15.09 3.01
N LEU A 78 -8.32 -15.29 4.31
CA LEU A 78 -8.05 -14.17 5.22
C LEU A 78 -6.60 -13.68 5.09
N VAL A 79 -5.64 -14.61 4.89
CA VAL A 79 -4.26 -14.24 4.52
C VAL A 79 -4.26 -13.42 3.24
N MET A 80 -5.03 -13.82 2.23
CA MET A 80 -5.13 -13.09 0.96
C MET A 80 -5.76 -11.71 1.16
N ALA A 81 -6.80 -11.59 1.98
CA ALA A 81 -7.37 -10.29 2.34
C ALA A 81 -6.33 -9.39 3.02
N GLY A 82 -5.58 -9.92 4.00
CA GLY A 82 -4.49 -9.19 4.64
C GLY A 82 -3.39 -8.74 3.66
N TRP A 83 -3.05 -9.59 2.69
CA TRP A 83 -2.10 -9.25 1.63
C TRP A 83 -2.59 -8.13 0.74
N ILE A 84 -3.86 -8.17 0.31
CA ILE A 84 -4.46 -7.09 -0.50
C ILE A 84 -4.54 -5.79 0.30
N HIS A 85 -4.87 -5.86 1.60
CA HIS A 85 -4.85 -4.70 2.50
C HIS A 85 -3.47 -4.02 2.45
N TYR A 86 -2.40 -4.79 2.65
CA TYR A 86 -1.03 -4.32 2.54
C TYR A 86 -0.76 -3.67 1.17
N LEU A 87 -1.04 -4.35 0.06
CA LEU A 87 -0.79 -3.82 -1.29
C LEU A 87 -1.55 -2.50 -1.56
N ALA A 88 -2.80 -2.41 -1.14
CA ALA A 88 -3.64 -1.24 -1.38
C ALA A 88 -3.18 -0.02 -0.58
N PHE A 89 -2.93 -0.20 0.71
CA PHE A 89 -2.54 0.91 1.59
C PHE A 89 -1.10 1.36 1.34
N ASP A 90 -0.18 0.44 1.09
CA ASP A 90 1.20 0.82 0.80
C ASP A 90 1.32 1.57 -0.52
N LEU A 91 0.59 1.14 -1.57
CA LEU A 91 0.56 1.88 -2.83
C LEU A 91 -0.07 3.27 -2.65
N PHE A 92 -1.12 3.39 -1.85
CA PHE A 92 -1.74 4.69 -1.53
C PHE A 92 -0.76 5.61 -0.79
N ILE A 93 -0.04 5.09 0.20
CA ILE A 93 0.99 5.81 0.96
C ILE A 93 2.15 6.21 0.05
N GLY A 94 2.70 5.30 -0.76
CA GLY A 94 3.78 5.61 -1.70
C GLY A 94 3.39 6.69 -2.72
N ALA A 95 2.16 6.65 -3.21
CA ALA A 95 1.61 7.70 -4.08
C ALA A 95 1.48 9.04 -3.34
N TRP A 96 1.12 9.01 -2.06
CA TRP A 96 1.08 10.22 -1.22
C TRP A 96 2.47 10.78 -0.96
N GLU A 97 3.46 9.95 -0.61
CA GLU A 97 4.86 10.34 -0.41
C GLU A 97 5.42 11.10 -1.62
N VAL A 98 5.21 10.55 -2.82
CA VAL A 98 5.67 11.17 -4.06
C VAL A 98 4.96 12.51 -4.33
N ARG A 99 3.65 12.60 -4.13
CA ARG A 99 2.88 13.85 -4.30
C ARG A 99 3.27 14.91 -3.29
N ASP A 100 3.41 14.54 -2.03
CA ASP A 100 3.80 15.45 -0.96
C ASP A 100 5.22 16.00 -1.18
N ALA A 101 6.14 15.13 -1.59
CA ALA A 101 7.50 15.52 -1.94
C ALA A 101 7.55 16.50 -3.13
N GLN A 102 6.74 16.26 -4.17
CA GLN A 102 6.63 17.16 -5.32
C GLN A 102 6.12 18.55 -4.91
N ARG A 103 5.10 18.63 -4.07
CA ARG A 103 4.55 19.90 -3.55
C ARG A 103 5.56 20.66 -2.70
N ARG A 104 6.39 19.95 -1.95
CA ARG A 104 7.42 20.53 -1.07
C ARG A 104 8.75 20.81 -1.76
N GLY A 105 8.89 20.49 -3.04
CA GLY A 105 10.14 20.64 -3.78
C GLY A 105 11.26 19.70 -3.32
N ILE A 106 10.93 18.59 -2.64
CA ILE A 106 11.90 17.60 -2.20
C ILE A 106 12.41 16.83 -3.43
N ASN A 107 13.73 16.69 -3.54
CA ASN A 107 14.35 16.00 -4.66
C ASN A 107 13.87 14.52 -4.69
N HIS A 108 13.38 14.09 -5.85
CA HIS A 108 12.83 12.75 -6.04
C HIS A 108 13.82 11.63 -5.71
N PHE A 109 15.12 11.83 -5.97
CA PHE A 109 16.13 10.83 -5.62
C PHE A 109 16.20 10.51 -4.11
N LEU A 110 15.82 11.46 -3.26
CA LEU A 110 15.70 11.23 -1.82
C LEU A 110 14.41 10.46 -1.47
N VAL A 111 13.40 10.53 -2.33
CA VAL A 111 12.10 9.87 -2.14
C VAL A 111 12.12 8.42 -2.62
N ILE A 112 12.94 8.11 -3.63
CA ILE A 112 13.06 6.74 -4.18
C ILE A 112 13.29 5.69 -3.09
N PRO A 113 14.27 5.81 -2.17
CA PRO A 113 14.44 4.82 -1.11
C PRO A 113 13.21 4.73 -0.19
N CYS A 114 12.51 5.83 0.09
CA CYS A 114 11.28 5.79 0.88
C CYS A 114 10.22 4.93 0.18
N VAL A 115 9.96 5.20 -1.09
CA VAL A 115 8.99 4.47 -1.92
C VAL A 115 9.33 2.98 -2.02
N ILE A 116 10.63 2.63 -2.17
CA ILE A 116 11.08 1.23 -2.17
C ILE A 116 10.83 0.58 -0.81
N PHE A 117 11.15 1.25 0.29
CA PHE A 117 10.88 0.72 1.63
C PHE A 117 9.39 0.65 1.93
N THR A 118 8.59 1.61 1.44
CA THR A 118 7.12 1.56 1.55
C THR A 118 6.57 0.34 0.80
N PHE A 119 7.09 0.04 -0.40
CA PHE A 119 6.73 -1.17 -1.14
C PHE A 119 7.09 -2.48 -0.41
N LEU A 120 8.23 -2.52 0.30
CA LEU A 120 8.72 -3.74 0.96
C LEU A 120 8.22 -3.89 2.40
N ALA A 121 8.02 -2.81 3.11
CA ALA A 121 7.75 -2.76 4.54
C ALA A 121 7.02 -1.47 4.94
N GLY A 122 5.94 -1.14 4.26
CA GLY A 122 5.04 0.00 4.41
C GLY A 122 5.39 1.05 5.48
N PRO A 123 5.14 0.76 6.77
CA PRO A 123 5.41 1.70 7.85
C PRO A 123 6.87 2.16 7.96
N ALA A 124 7.84 1.33 7.57
CA ALA A 124 9.25 1.69 7.62
C ALA A 124 9.60 2.72 6.53
N GLY A 125 9.03 2.58 5.32
CA GLY A 125 9.18 3.56 4.26
C GLY A 125 8.56 4.90 4.61
N LEU A 126 7.35 4.88 5.15
CA LEU A 126 6.66 6.08 5.64
C LEU A 126 7.48 6.80 6.73
N LEU A 127 8.03 6.05 7.69
CA LEU A 127 8.90 6.62 8.73
C LEU A 127 10.13 7.28 8.10
N LEU A 128 10.81 6.60 7.18
CA LEU A 128 11.97 7.15 6.47
C LEU A 128 11.60 8.42 5.70
N TYR A 129 10.44 8.43 5.05
CA TYR A 129 9.94 9.61 4.35
C TYR A 129 9.75 10.79 5.30
N PHE A 130 9.12 10.60 6.47
CA PHE A 130 8.95 11.68 7.44
C PHE A 130 10.29 12.20 7.99
N ILE A 131 11.30 11.35 8.16
CA ILE A 131 12.65 11.79 8.55
C ILE A 131 13.25 12.69 7.47
N ILE A 132 13.25 12.24 6.21
CA ILE A 132 13.77 13.02 5.07
C ILE A 132 13.00 14.32 4.91
N ARG A 133 11.68 14.27 4.98
CA ARG A 133 10.81 15.43 4.91
C ARG A 133 11.11 16.44 6.04
N GLY A 134 11.28 15.98 7.27
CA GLY A 134 11.62 16.84 8.42
C GLY A 134 12.94 17.58 8.23
N ILE A 135 13.94 16.90 7.66
CA ILE A 135 15.25 17.51 7.35
C ILE A 135 15.13 18.49 6.16
N ALA A 136 14.46 18.10 5.09
CA ALA A 136 14.40 18.88 3.84
C ALA A 136 13.44 20.07 3.91
N SER A 137 12.26 19.91 4.53
CA SER A 137 11.21 20.94 4.58
C SER A 137 10.96 21.54 5.96
N ARG A 138 11.68 21.08 7.00
CA ARG A 138 11.57 21.51 8.40
C ARG A 138 10.15 21.40 8.96
N THR A 139 9.31 20.52 8.43
CA THR A 139 7.94 20.31 8.90
C THR A 139 7.57 18.83 8.92
N LEU A 140 6.97 18.40 10.03
CA LEU A 140 6.48 17.02 10.24
C LEU A 140 4.95 16.94 10.12
N THR A 141 4.26 18.07 9.97
CA THR A 141 2.80 18.06 9.89
C THR A 141 2.33 17.41 8.60
N ALA A 142 1.39 16.48 8.69
CA ALA A 142 0.78 15.83 7.53
C ALA A 142 -0.26 16.71 6.82
N VAL A 143 -0.50 17.94 7.33
CA VAL A 143 -1.43 18.89 6.74
C VAL A 143 -0.93 19.32 5.36
N GLU A 144 -1.80 19.21 4.38
CA GLU A 144 -1.59 19.72 3.04
C GLU A 144 -1.69 21.24 3.08
N ALA A 145 -0.58 21.93 2.86
CA ALA A 145 -0.53 23.38 2.72
C ALA A 145 -0.82 23.76 1.29
#